data_3ea0998f8948eb7ab6cad2721ebfff37
#
_entry.id   3ea0998f8948eb7ab6cad2721ebfff37
#
_cell.length_a   1.000
_cell.length_b   1.000
_cell.length_c   1.000
_cell.angle_alpha   90.00
_cell.angle_beta   90.00
_cell.angle_gamma   90.00
#
_symmetry.space_group_name_H-M   'P 1'
#
loop_
_entity.id
_entity.type
_entity.pdbx_description
1 polymer ?
#
loop_
_entity_poly.entity_id
_entity_poly.type
_entity_poly.pdbx_seq_one_letter_code
_entity_poly.pdbx_strand_id
1 'polypeptide(L)'
;MMYKCNICGFNHQGEMPDGYHCPLCLSGYDKFTKRSEIKEEFNRKILDDNNQGINRIGEKCINCGMCAKTCNKITELLVDRDIKKLDKKINKNLLKNICFECGSCILTCPTSALTPKYDYQKVLEYIKNPDYTVIALTSPATRVGLGDAFFKKPGEFLEGKMVSALKTLGFDYVFDVTFGADLTSIEEAHEFKTRIETNKLPMFTSCCPSWVRYCEILHPELIKNLSTCKSPIGMASTVIKEIYVPNELKHNKKTIIVAVTPCTSKKREILNTDTDFVITVSELALMIRENGIIFDRLIDQKFDRVKGSFSGTTYGTNGGVTKSVLRCLYYELTGKDLKEDYYKIEEKEYYKLIKIKINDRIIRCIILSTMSNLERLLNDNIEYDMVEVMFCDGGCISGGGQVVMPVKDRELIKKARTESLNERHKETEKYPYKNDLIEDVYNSYLNAPGSKEAHKYLHTKHEDLSSIINNHA
;
A
#
# COMPACT_ATOMS: atom_id res chain seq x y z
N MET A 1 19.76 -14.47 -29.72
CA MET A 1 19.95 -15.62 -28.82
C MET A 1 19.60 -15.23 -27.40
N MET A 2 19.14 -16.15 -26.58
CA MET A 2 18.84 -15.87 -25.16
C MET A 2 19.55 -16.87 -24.28
N TYR A 3 20.21 -16.39 -23.22
CA TYR A 3 20.95 -17.21 -22.26
C TYR A 3 20.42 -16.96 -20.85
N LYS A 4 20.28 -18.00 -20.06
CA LYS A 4 19.79 -17.92 -18.67
C LYS A 4 20.91 -18.24 -17.70
N CYS A 5 21.14 -17.37 -16.72
CA CYS A 5 22.01 -17.68 -15.59
C CYS A 5 21.38 -18.74 -14.69
N ASN A 6 22.08 -19.85 -14.47
CA ASN A 6 21.60 -20.97 -13.67
C ASN A 6 21.64 -20.69 -12.15
N ILE A 7 22.35 -19.63 -11.74
CA ILE A 7 22.49 -19.26 -10.31
C ILE A 7 21.33 -18.36 -9.88
N CYS A 8 21.05 -17.27 -10.61
CA CYS A 8 20.05 -16.28 -10.18
C CYS A 8 18.83 -16.16 -11.13
N GLY A 9 18.86 -16.87 -12.27
CA GLY A 9 17.79 -16.83 -13.26
C GLY A 9 17.83 -15.64 -14.23
N PHE A 10 18.83 -14.73 -14.13
CA PHE A 10 19.00 -13.62 -15.07
C PHE A 10 19.08 -14.11 -16.50
N ASN A 11 18.49 -13.36 -17.44
CA ASN A 11 18.56 -13.66 -18.86
C ASN A 11 19.26 -12.54 -19.60
N HIS A 12 20.20 -12.96 -20.42
CA HIS A 12 20.93 -12.14 -21.35
C HIS A 12 20.37 -12.34 -22.76
N GLN A 13 20.07 -11.26 -23.46
CA GLN A 13 19.63 -11.27 -24.85
C GLN A 13 20.77 -10.80 -25.76
N GLY A 14 21.04 -11.54 -26.79
CA GLY A 14 22.15 -11.28 -27.73
C GLY A 14 23.28 -12.30 -27.57
N GLU A 15 24.40 -12.02 -28.23
CA GLU A 15 25.65 -12.78 -28.02
C GLU A 15 26.30 -12.33 -26.71
N MET A 16 26.82 -13.29 -25.95
CA MET A 16 27.54 -12.96 -24.72
C MET A 16 29.02 -12.72 -25.06
N PRO A 17 29.58 -11.56 -24.69
CA PRO A 17 30.99 -11.28 -24.90
C PRO A 17 31.86 -12.21 -24.03
N ASP A 18 33.11 -12.40 -24.47
CA ASP A 18 34.11 -13.13 -23.68
C ASP A 18 34.28 -12.46 -22.30
N GLY A 19 34.32 -13.28 -21.27
CA GLY A 19 34.43 -12.78 -19.90
C GLY A 19 33.13 -12.20 -19.31
N TYR A 20 31.96 -12.45 -19.94
CA TYR A 20 30.68 -11.98 -19.44
C TYR A 20 30.38 -12.50 -18.04
N HIS A 21 29.98 -11.60 -17.15
CA HIS A 21 29.48 -11.92 -15.83
C HIS A 21 28.04 -11.50 -15.68
N CYS A 22 27.28 -12.31 -14.95
CA CYS A 22 25.88 -12.00 -14.65
C CYS A 22 25.78 -10.67 -13.88
N PRO A 23 25.02 -9.68 -14.36
CA PRO A 23 24.92 -8.39 -13.68
C PRO A 23 24.18 -8.46 -12.36
N LEU A 24 23.46 -9.56 -12.06
CA LEU A 24 22.73 -9.74 -10.81
C LEU A 24 23.50 -10.53 -9.73
N CYS A 25 24.27 -11.55 -10.12
CA CYS A 25 24.94 -12.42 -9.15
C CYS A 25 26.44 -12.56 -9.38
N LEU A 26 26.99 -11.85 -10.37
CA LEU A 26 28.40 -11.86 -10.78
C LEU A 26 28.96 -13.24 -11.16
N SER A 27 28.11 -14.24 -11.37
CA SER A 27 28.56 -15.56 -11.87
C SER A 27 29.07 -15.45 -13.30
N GLY A 28 30.10 -16.24 -13.60
CA GLY A 28 30.73 -16.25 -14.90
C GLY A 28 29.88 -16.87 -16.01
N TYR A 29 30.36 -16.72 -17.24
CA TYR A 29 29.74 -17.24 -18.46
C TYR A 29 29.39 -18.73 -18.39
N ASP A 30 30.20 -19.54 -17.74
CA ASP A 30 30.00 -20.99 -17.54
C ASP A 30 28.71 -21.35 -16.79
N LYS A 31 28.11 -20.38 -16.14
CA LYS A 31 26.85 -20.54 -15.40
C LYS A 31 25.62 -20.16 -16.24
N PHE A 32 25.78 -19.90 -17.52
CA PHE A 32 24.67 -19.61 -18.42
C PHE A 32 24.32 -20.80 -19.31
N THR A 33 23.02 -21.05 -19.48
CA THR A 33 22.52 -22.02 -20.45
C THR A 33 21.82 -21.32 -21.58
N LYS A 34 22.21 -21.67 -22.82
CA LYS A 34 21.54 -21.16 -24.03
C LYS A 34 20.12 -21.72 -24.09
N ARG A 35 19.14 -20.84 -24.24
CA ARG A 35 17.74 -21.26 -24.48
C ARG A 35 17.52 -21.43 -25.99
N SER A 36 17.17 -22.61 -26.42
CA SER A 36 16.52 -22.84 -27.70
C SER A 36 15.13 -22.22 -27.66
N GLU A 37 14.75 -21.58 -28.74
CA GLU A 37 13.55 -20.76 -28.99
C GLU A 37 12.35 -21.13 -28.12
N ILE A 38 11.89 -20.14 -27.35
CA ILE A 38 10.61 -20.22 -26.64
C ILE A 38 9.54 -20.17 -27.73
N LYS A 39 8.74 -21.23 -27.87
CA LYS A 39 7.63 -21.28 -28.81
C LYS A 39 6.73 -20.04 -28.64
N GLU A 40 6.49 -19.30 -29.71
CA GLU A 40 5.71 -18.06 -29.77
C GLU A 40 4.28 -18.14 -29.18
N GLU A 41 3.74 -19.33 -28.99
CA GLU A 41 2.40 -19.55 -28.43
C GLU A 41 2.22 -19.06 -26.98
N PHE A 42 3.32 -18.89 -26.20
CA PHE A 42 3.25 -18.38 -24.84
C PHE A 42 3.23 -16.86 -24.75
N ASN A 43 3.62 -16.16 -25.80
CA ASN A 43 3.79 -14.68 -25.78
C ASN A 43 2.51 -13.90 -26.08
N ARG A 44 1.40 -14.52 -26.46
CA ARG A 44 0.22 -13.82 -27.00
C ARG A 44 -1.01 -13.84 -26.10
N LYS A 45 -1.00 -14.33 -24.88
CA LYS A 45 -2.17 -14.17 -24.01
C LYS A 45 -2.07 -12.89 -23.23
N ILE A 46 -2.78 -11.93 -23.81
CA ILE A 46 -3.22 -10.67 -23.26
C ILE A 46 -3.74 -10.86 -21.83
N LEU A 47 -3.27 -10.02 -21.00
CA LEU A 47 -3.70 -9.74 -19.67
C LEU A 47 -5.19 -9.47 -19.59
N ASP A 48 -5.78 -9.88 -18.51
CA ASP A 48 -7.11 -9.47 -18.13
C ASP A 48 -7.14 -7.92 -18.09
N ASP A 49 -7.86 -7.30 -19.02
CA ASP A 49 -8.06 -5.84 -19.07
C ASP A 49 -8.70 -5.30 -17.78
N ASN A 50 -9.28 -6.19 -16.97
CA ASN A 50 -9.88 -5.87 -15.68
C ASN A 50 -8.86 -5.67 -14.55
N ASN A 51 -7.57 -6.00 -14.72
CA ASN A 51 -6.55 -5.72 -13.73
C ASN A 51 -6.24 -4.22 -13.72
N GLN A 52 -6.48 -3.55 -12.60
CA GLN A 52 -6.28 -2.11 -12.47
C GLN A 52 -4.86 -1.75 -11.99
N GLY A 53 -4.21 -2.65 -11.26
CA GLY A 53 -2.95 -2.36 -10.58
C GLY A 53 -1.69 -2.73 -11.35
N ILE A 54 -1.74 -3.81 -12.14
CA ILE A 54 -0.56 -4.46 -12.71
C ILE A 54 -0.69 -4.60 -14.22
N ASN A 55 0.38 -4.22 -14.92
CA ASN A 55 0.55 -4.45 -16.35
C ASN A 55 1.61 -5.54 -16.59
N ARG A 56 1.46 -6.31 -17.67
CA ARG A 56 2.43 -7.33 -18.10
C ARG A 56 2.87 -7.10 -19.54
N ILE A 57 4.14 -7.00 -19.74
CA ILE A 57 4.79 -6.89 -21.03
C ILE A 57 5.24 -8.28 -21.44
N GLY A 58 4.44 -8.97 -22.27
CA GLY A 58 4.68 -10.38 -22.64
C GLY A 58 6.04 -10.64 -23.26
N GLU A 59 6.52 -9.73 -24.11
CA GLU A 59 7.81 -9.80 -24.80
C GLU A 59 9.01 -9.81 -23.84
N LYS A 60 8.86 -9.17 -22.65
CA LYS A 60 9.88 -9.15 -21.61
C LYS A 60 9.83 -10.37 -20.70
N CYS A 61 8.77 -11.18 -20.78
CA CYS A 61 8.60 -12.31 -19.88
C CYS A 61 9.43 -13.51 -20.30
N ILE A 62 10.31 -13.96 -19.40
CA ILE A 62 11.24 -15.08 -19.61
C ILE A 62 10.79 -16.37 -18.96
N ASN A 63 9.54 -16.43 -18.47
CA ASN A 63 8.94 -17.59 -17.81
C ASN A 63 9.77 -18.16 -16.63
N CYS A 64 10.40 -17.31 -15.83
CA CYS A 64 11.25 -17.73 -14.70
C CYS A 64 10.46 -18.22 -13.47
N GLY A 65 9.14 -18.00 -13.41
CA GLY A 65 8.28 -18.43 -12.30
C GLY A 65 8.41 -17.62 -10.99
N MET A 66 9.28 -16.60 -10.93
CA MET A 66 9.49 -15.87 -9.67
C MET A 66 8.24 -15.12 -9.17
N CYS A 67 7.45 -14.56 -10.08
CA CYS A 67 6.18 -13.92 -9.72
C CYS A 67 5.21 -14.92 -9.08
N ALA A 68 5.18 -16.15 -9.57
CA ALA A 68 4.38 -17.23 -9.03
C ALA A 68 4.79 -17.62 -7.62
N LYS A 69 6.09 -17.85 -7.43
CA LYS A 69 6.65 -18.18 -6.10
C LYS A 69 6.32 -17.08 -5.08
N THR A 70 6.43 -15.82 -5.49
CA THR A 70 6.14 -14.68 -4.62
C THR A 70 4.65 -14.63 -4.25
N CYS A 71 3.77 -14.81 -5.24
CA CYS A 71 2.34 -14.84 -5.00
C CYS A 71 1.97 -15.98 -4.05
N ASN A 72 2.47 -17.17 -4.30
CA ASN A 72 2.21 -18.34 -3.44
C ASN A 72 2.72 -18.13 -2.00
N LYS A 73 3.92 -17.57 -1.83
CA LYS A 73 4.46 -17.26 -0.50
C LYS A 73 3.56 -16.33 0.32
N ILE A 74 2.87 -15.41 -0.36
CA ILE A 74 2.03 -14.41 0.30
C ILE A 74 0.61 -14.92 0.55
N THR A 75 0.06 -15.73 -0.36
CA THR A 75 -1.37 -16.07 -0.36
C THR A 75 -1.65 -17.53 -0.05
N GLU A 76 -0.68 -18.42 -0.20
CA GLU A 76 -0.81 -19.89 -0.13
C GLU A 76 -1.91 -20.49 -1.04
N LEU A 77 -2.45 -19.71 -1.97
CA LEU A 77 -3.53 -20.15 -2.85
C LEU A 77 -3.12 -21.27 -3.84
N LEU A 78 -1.82 -21.52 -3.97
CA LEU A 78 -1.26 -22.49 -4.90
C LEU A 78 -0.65 -23.66 -4.12
N VAL A 79 -1.51 -24.45 -3.50
CA VAL A 79 -1.13 -25.58 -2.62
C VAL A 79 -0.58 -26.79 -3.39
N ASP A 80 -0.52 -26.75 -4.72
CA ASP A 80 0.02 -27.87 -5.49
C ASP A 80 1.57 -27.82 -5.49
N ARG A 81 2.18 -28.78 -4.80
CA ARG A 81 3.63 -28.89 -4.55
C ARG A 81 4.47 -29.13 -5.80
N ASP A 82 3.86 -29.29 -6.96
CA ASP A 82 4.54 -29.50 -8.21
C ASP A 82 4.81 -28.19 -8.96
N ILE A 83 5.98 -27.60 -8.70
CA ILE A 83 6.44 -26.35 -9.30
C ILE A 83 6.38 -26.36 -10.84
N LYS A 84 6.51 -27.53 -11.48
CA LYS A 84 6.41 -27.68 -12.94
C LYS A 84 4.98 -27.52 -13.44
N LYS A 85 3.98 -27.94 -12.65
CA LYS A 85 2.55 -27.70 -12.95
C LYS A 85 2.14 -26.26 -12.63
N LEU A 86 2.73 -25.67 -11.60
CA LEU A 86 2.56 -24.26 -11.24
C LEU A 86 2.92 -23.33 -12.40
N ASP A 87 4.08 -23.53 -13.03
CA ASP A 87 4.55 -22.72 -14.15
C ASP A 87 3.54 -22.67 -15.31
N LYS A 88 2.84 -23.78 -15.59
CA LYS A 88 1.81 -23.83 -16.65
C LYS A 88 0.49 -23.16 -16.25
N LYS A 89 0.06 -23.28 -15.00
CA LYS A 89 -1.20 -22.65 -14.52
C LYS A 89 -1.07 -21.15 -14.33
N ILE A 90 0.04 -20.68 -13.78
CA ILE A 90 0.23 -19.26 -13.48
C ILE A 90 0.51 -18.43 -14.71
N ASN A 91 1.25 -18.93 -15.69
CA ASN A 91 1.46 -18.24 -16.97
C ASN A 91 0.17 -18.06 -17.77
N LYS A 92 -0.81 -18.91 -17.60
CA LYS A 92 -2.14 -18.75 -18.19
C LYS A 92 -3.06 -17.84 -17.38
N ASN A 93 -2.83 -17.67 -16.09
CA ASN A 93 -3.83 -17.27 -15.12
C ASN A 93 -3.39 -16.22 -14.09
N LEU A 94 -2.21 -15.58 -14.17
CA LEU A 94 -1.85 -14.49 -13.26
C LEU A 94 -2.93 -13.39 -13.22
N LEU A 95 -3.86 -13.47 -14.19
CA LEU A 95 -4.93 -12.50 -14.40
C LEU A 95 -6.30 -13.12 -14.69
N LYS A 96 -6.38 -14.42 -14.97
CA LYS A 96 -7.66 -15.14 -15.02
C LYS A 96 -8.06 -15.71 -13.67
N ASN A 97 -7.08 -15.96 -12.78
CA ASN A 97 -7.31 -16.41 -11.42
C ASN A 97 -7.07 -15.24 -10.47
N ILE A 98 -7.84 -15.16 -9.45
CA ILE A 98 -7.93 -14.23 -8.35
C ILE A 98 -6.63 -13.46 -8.09
N CYS A 99 -6.47 -12.30 -8.71
CA CYS A 99 -5.38 -11.37 -8.45
C CYS A 99 -5.84 -10.28 -7.49
N PHE A 100 -5.13 -10.11 -6.37
CA PHE A 100 -5.41 -9.07 -5.38
C PHE A 100 -4.65 -7.77 -5.66
N GLU A 101 -3.99 -7.68 -6.81
CA GLU A 101 -3.28 -6.50 -7.32
C GLU A 101 -2.24 -5.89 -6.36
N CYS A 102 -1.72 -6.69 -5.43
CA CYS A 102 -0.76 -6.25 -4.42
C CYS A 102 0.61 -5.80 -4.99
N GLY A 103 0.93 -6.21 -6.23
CA GLY A 103 2.15 -5.82 -6.94
C GLY A 103 3.46 -6.46 -6.42
N SER A 104 3.44 -7.37 -5.45
CA SER A 104 4.66 -8.02 -4.95
C SER A 104 5.41 -8.79 -6.04
N CYS A 105 4.69 -9.26 -7.07
CA CYS A 105 5.27 -9.88 -8.26
C CYS A 105 6.07 -8.90 -9.13
N ILE A 106 5.71 -7.62 -9.12
CA ILE A 106 6.46 -6.55 -9.83
C ILE A 106 7.86 -6.45 -9.24
N LEU A 107 7.94 -6.38 -7.92
CA LEU A 107 9.20 -6.22 -7.21
C LEU A 107 10.16 -7.39 -7.48
N THR A 108 9.66 -8.57 -7.78
CA THR A 108 10.47 -9.78 -8.01
C THR A 108 10.75 -10.08 -9.48
N CYS A 109 10.15 -9.35 -10.42
CA CYS A 109 10.33 -9.60 -11.84
C CYS A 109 11.71 -9.12 -12.34
N PRO A 110 12.62 -10.02 -12.74
CA PRO A 110 14.00 -9.63 -13.07
C PRO A 110 14.12 -8.91 -14.42
N THR A 111 13.09 -8.97 -15.25
CA THR A 111 13.08 -8.35 -16.58
C THR A 111 12.14 -7.18 -16.70
N SER A 112 11.52 -6.76 -15.59
CA SER A 112 10.45 -5.75 -15.59
C SER A 112 9.32 -6.07 -16.58
N ALA A 113 9.04 -7.36 -16.77
CA ALA A 113 7.87 -7.82 -17.53
C ALA A 113 6.57 -7.53 -16.81
N LEU A 114 6.61 -7.31 -15.49
CA LEU A 114 5.51 -6.85 -14.67
C LEU A 114 5.83 -5.43 -14.18
N THR A 115 4.89 -4.52 -14.37
CA THR A 115 4.98 -3.12 -13.96
C THR A 115 3.66 -2.68 -13.32
N PRO A 116 3.64 -1.59 -12.56
CA PRO A 116 2.36 -0.93 -12.29
C PRO A 116 1.68 -0.56 -13.61
N LYS A 117 0.37 -0.49 -13.62
CA LYS A 117 -0.37 0.11 -14.73
C LYS A 117 -0.17 1.63 -14.62
N TYR A 118 0.48 2.23 -15.60
CA TYR A 118 0.91 3.63 -15.50
C TYR A 118 -0.22 4.61 -15.75
N ASP A 119 -0.45 5.52 -14.82
CA ASP A 119 -1.41 6.64 -14.93
C ASP A 119 -0.70 7.99 -14.99
N TYR A 120 0.59 8.06 -14.73
CA TYR A 120 1.33 9.33 -14.59
C TYR A 120 1.31 10.22 -15.84
N GLN A 121 1.24 9.64 -17.03
CA GLN A 121 1.16 10.40 -18.27
C GLN A 121 -0.15 11.18 -18.36
N LYS A 122 -1.27 10.55 -18.00
CA LYS A 122 -2.58 11.22 -17.92
C LYS A 122 -2.57 12.33 -16.86
N VAL A 123 -1.94 12.06 -15.71
CA VAL A 123 -1.80 13.07 -14.66
C VAL A 123 -1.02 14.29 -15.15
N LEU A 124 0.06 14.09 -15.92
CA LEU A 124 0.81 15.20 -16.53
C LEU A 124 0.00 16.00 -17.55
N GLU A 125 -0.96 15.37 -18.25
CA GLU A 125 -1.89 16.09 -19.13
C GLU A 125 -2.83 17.00 -18.32
N TYR A 126 -3.37 16.54 -17.19
CA TYR A 126 -4.19 17.35 -16.30
C TYR A 126 -3.41 18.50 -15.66
N ILE A 127 -2.18 18.27 -15.22
CA ILE A 127 -1.29 19.30 -14.65
C ILE A 127 -1.05 20.45 -15.66
N LYS A 128 -0.97 20.13 -16.94
CA LYS A 128 -0.74 21.15 -18.00
C LYS A 128 -2.02 21.88 -18.42
N ASN A 129 -3.17 21.40 -18.03
CA ASN A 129 -4.45 21.97 -18.42
C ASN A 129 -4.95 23.00 -17.40
N PRO A 130 -5.06 24.30 -17.79
CA PRO A 130 -5.45 25.38 -16.86
C PRO A 130 -6.87 25.28 -16.31
N ASP A 131 -7.73 24.43 -16.90
CA ASP A 131 -9.11 24.25 -16.44
C ASP A 131 -9.23 23.38 -15.18
N TYR A 132 -8.12 22.76 -14.78
CA TYR A 132 -8.08 21.87 -13.63
C TYR A 132 -7.20 22.42 -12.52
N THR A 133 -7.55 22.05 -11.29
CA THR A 133 -6.67 22.13 -10.13
C THR A 133 -6.27 20.70 -9.77
N VAL A 134 -4.98 20.41 -9.76
CA VAL A 134 -4.45 19.06 -9.53
C VAL A 134 -3.80 19.00 -8.15
N ILE A 135 -4.37 18.16 -7.28
CA ILE A 135 -3.95 17.99 -5.89
C ILE A 135 -3.25 16.63 -5.73
N ALA A 136 -2.04 16.63 -5.20
CA ALA A 136 -1.34 15.42 -4.81
C ALA A 136 -1.64 15.06 -3.35
N LEU A 137 -1.99 13.79 -3.09
CA LEU A 137 -2.11 13.19 -1.76
C LEU A 137 -1.01 12.17 -1.56
N THR A 138 -0.06 12.40 -0.65
CA THR A 138 1.11 11.54 -0.50
C THR A 138 1.01 10.61 0.70
N SER A 139 1.18 9.31 0.46
CA SER A 139 1.22 8.30 1.53
C SER A 139 2.55 8.33 2.30
N PRO A 140 2.56 7.99 3.61
CA PRO A 140 3.76 8.05 4.45
C PRO A 140 4.96 7.28 3.90
N ALA A 141 4.75 6.07 3.38
CA ALA A 141 5.83 5.23 2.87
C ALA A 141 6.47 5.73 1.57
N THR A 142 5.88 6.74 0.89
CA THR A 142 6.46 7.39 -0.29
C THR A 142 7.75 8.13 0.06
N ARG A 143 7.75 8.82 1.21
CA ARG A 143 8.87 9.66 1.65
C ARG A 143 10.13 8.90 2.08
N VAL A 144 10.00 7.60 2.33
CA VAL A 144 11.12 6.70 2.66
C VAL A 144 11.48 5.72 1.54
N GLY A 145 10.70 5.70 0.45
CA GLY A 145 10.91 4.81 -0.70
C GLY A 145 11.36 5.53 -1.97
N LEU A 146 11.03 6.82 -2.13
CA LEU A 146 11.35 7.59 -3.35
C LEU A 146 12.86 7.72 -3.59
N GLY A 147 13.64 7.86 -2.51
CA GLY A 147 15.07 8.03 -2.56
C GLY A 147 15.83 6.89 -3.22
N ASP A 148 15.29 5.67 -3.20
CA ASP A 148 15.91 4.52 -3.83
C ASP A 148 16.08 4.70 -5.35
N ALA A 149 15.17 5.45 -5.99
CA ALA A 149 15.28 5.78 -7.41
C ALA A 149 16.42 6.77 -7.70
N PHE A 150 16.91 7.49 -6.70
CA PHE A 150 17.91 8.55 -6.81
C PHE A 150 19.18 8.24 -6.00
N PHE A 151 19.44 6.95 -5.78
CA PHE A 151 20.65 6.44 -5.11
C PHE A 151 20.86 7.00 -3.70
N LYS A 152 19.79 7.33 -3.00
CA LYS A 152 19.84 7.75 -1.60
C LYS A 152 20.00 6.54 -0.67
N LYS A 153 20.37 6.81 0.57
CA LYS A 153 20.46 5.75 1.59
C LYS A 153 19.09 5.07 1.76
N PRO A 154 19.04 3.74 1.88
CA PRO A 154 17.80 3.05 2.15
C PRO A 154 17.06 3.66 3.36
N GLY A 155 15.77 3.94 3.18
CA GLY A 155 14.96 4.52 4.23
C GLY A 155 15.22 6.00 4.54
N GLU A 156 16.05 6.71 3.77
CA GLU A 156 16.24 8.15 3.96
C GLU A 156 14.90 8.88 3.87
N PHE A 157 14.62 9.73 4.87
CA PHE A 157 13.34 10.44 4.96
C PHE A 157 13.39 11.71 4.12
N LEU A 158 12.71 11.70 3.00
CA LEU A 158 12.79 12.72 1.95
C LEU A 158 11.47 13.47 1.75
N GLU A 159 10.73 13.74 2.83
CA GLU A 159 9.44 14.46 2.76
C GLU A 159 9.56 15.79 2.02
N GLY A 160 10.50 16.64 2.43
CA GLY A 160 10.65 17.97 1.85
C GLY A 160 11.03 17.94 0.36
N LYS A 161 11.95 17.04 -0.03
CA LYS A 161 12.32 16.85 -1.44
C LYS A 161 11.17 16.26 -2.28
N MET A 162 10.38 15.35 -1.70
CA MET A 162 9.21 14.77 -2.36
C MET A 162 8.17 15.86 -2.63
N VAL A 163 7.86 16.71 -1.65
CA VAL A 163 6.93 17.83 -1.80
C VAL A 163 7.46 18.81 -2.87
N SER A 164 8.75 19.15 -2.81
CA SER A 164 9.40 20.02 -3.79
C SER A 164 9.32 19.45 -5.20
N ALA A 165 9.54 18.14 -5.37
CA ALA A 165 9.45 17.49 -6.67
C ALA A 165 8.02 17.58 -7.25
N LEU A 166 7.00 17.32 -6.44
CA LEU A 166 5.59 17.40 -6.84
C LEU A 166 5.21 18.82 -7.24
N LYS A 167 5.60 19.83 -6.45
CA LYS A 167 5.38 21.24 -6.81
C LYS A 167 6.11 21.65 -8.08
N THR A 168 7.34 21.17 -8.28
CA THR A 168 8.11 21.42 -9.50
C THR A 168 7.51 20.74 -10.73
N LEU A 169 6.83 19.59 -10.56
CA LEU A 169 6.06 18.93 -11.62
C LEU A 169 4.78 19.69 -12.00
N GLY A 170 4.34 20.65 -11.17
CA GLY A 170 3.20 21.52 -11.43
C GLY A 170 1.91 21.14 -10.71
N PHE A 171 1.96 20.30 -9.69
CA PHE A 171 0.79 20.11 -8.81
C PHE A 171 0.47 21.44 -8.10
N ASP A 172 -0.79 21.83 -8.12
CA ASP A 172 -1.25 23.08 -7.49
C ASP A 172 -1.16 23.01 -5.96
N TYR A 173 -1.48 21.84 -5.39
CA TYR A 173 -1.37 21.57 -3.94
C TYR A 173 -0.79 20.20 -3.69
N VAL A 174 -0.02 20.09 -2.62
CA VAL A 174 0.56 18.82 -2.13
C VAL A 174 0.15 18.62 -0.68
N PHE A 175 -0.73 17.67 -0.43
CA PHE A 175 -1.29 17.35 0.87
C PHE A 175 -0.78 16.00 1.40
N ASP A 176 -0.85 15.84 2.71
CA ASP A 176 -0.41 14.64 3.39
C ASP A 176 -1.59 13.70 3.71
N VAL A 177 -1.51 12.45 3.25
CA VAL A 177 -2.50 11.41 3.57
C VAL A 177 -2.55 11.09 5.06
N THR A 178 -1.56 11.49 5.85
CA THR A 178 -1.58 11.30 7.31
C THR A 178 -2.79 11.98 7.96
N PHE A 179 -3.31 13.05 7.38
CA PHE A 179 -4.60 13.64 7.76
C PHE A 179 -5.75 12.62 7.64
N GLY A 180 -5.86 11.92 6.53
CA GLY A 180 -6.86 10.86 6.35
C GLY A 180 -6.61 9.66 7.27
N ALA A 181 -5.35 9.37 7.63
CA ALA A 181 -5.03 8.34 8.60
C ALA A 181 -5.47 8.72 10.02
N ASP A 182 -5.42 10.00 10.37
CA ASP A 182 -5.96 10.51 11.63
C ASP A 182 -7.49 10.34 11.69
N LEU A 183 -8.20 10.71 10.61
CA LEU A 183 -9.64 10.48 10.49
C LEU A 183 -9.98 8.98 10.61
N THR A 184 -9.25 8.12 9.87
CA THR A 184 -9.43 6.67 9.95
C THR A 184 -9.22 6.15 11.36
N SER A 185 -8.19 6.64 12.08
CA SER A 185 -7.90 6.20 13.45
C SER A 185 -9.01 6.54 14.42
N ILE A 186 -9.61 7.72 14.27
CA ILE A 186 -10.70 8.19 15.13
C ILE A 186 -11.98 7.41 14.84
N GLU A 187 -12.36 7.26 13.57
CA GLU A 187 -13.57 6.53 13.18
C GLU A 187 -13.46 5.02 13.49
N GLU A 188 -12.30 4.39 13.21
CA GLU A 188 -12.09 2.97 13.56
C GLU A 188 -12.08 2.77 15.08
N ALA A 189 -11.56 3.70 15.87
CA ALA A 189 -11.61 3.62 17.33
C ALA A 189 -13.05 3.70 17.85
N HIS A 190 -13.85 4.62 17.31
CA HIS A 190 -15.26 4.76 17.65
C HIS A 190 -16.08 3.52 17.23
N GLU A 191 -15.85 3.02 16.02
CA GLU A 191 -16.47 1.77 15.55
C GLU A 191 -16.07 0.59 16.44
N PHE A 192 -14.78 0.47 16.81
CA PHE A 192 -14.29 -0.59 17.67
C PHE A 192 -14.91 -0.54 19.06
N LYS A 193 -15.03 0.66 19.67
CA LYS A 193 -15.76 0.86 20.92
C LYS A 193 -17.21 0.36 20.82
N THR A 194 -17.92 0.77 19.77
CA THR A 194 -19.31 0.34 19.54
C THR A 194 -19.42 -1.17 19.38
N ARG A 195 -18.44 -1.81 18.69
CA ARG A 195 -18.41 -3.29 18.55
C ARG A 195 -18.12 -3.98 19.87
N ILE A 196 -17.28 -3.41 20.73
CA ILE A 196 -17.04 -3.89 22.09
C ILE A 196 -18.33 -3.85 22.90
N GLU A 197 -19.06 -2.74 22.90
CA GLU A 197 -20.29 -2.52 23.65
C GLU A 197 -21.42 -3.43 23.15
N THR A 198 -21.48 -3.70 21.85
CA THR A 198 -22.53 -4.54 21.22
C THR A 198 -22.12 -6.01 21.04
N ASN A 199 -20.95 -6.40 21.54
CA ASN A 199 -20.38 -7.76 21.42
C ASN A 199 -20.29 -8.28 19.97
N LYS A 200 -19.86 -7.41 19.03
CA LYS A 200 -19.69 -7.72 17.59
C LYS A 200 -18.21 -7.81 17.21
N LEU A 201 -17.46 -8.58 17.97
CA LEU A 201 -16.04 -8.82 17.77
C LEU A 201 -15.79 -10.14 17.02
N PRO A 202 -14.59 -10.36 16.44
CA PRO A 202 -13.50 -9.39 16.31
C PRO A 202 -13.76 -8.34 15.25
N MET A 203 -12.97 -7.23 15.26
CA MET A 203 -12.89 -6.26 14.19
C MET A 203 -11.59 -6.42 13.39
N PHE A 204 -11.68 -6.46 12.08
CA PHE A 204 -10.51 -6.41 11.18
C PHE A 204 -10.40 -5.02 10.56
N THR A 205 -9.18 -4.45 10.52
CA THR A 205 -8.96 -3.17 9.84
C THR A 205 -9.18 -3.29 8.33
N SER A 206 -9.63 -2.22 7.67
CA SER A 206 -9.99 -2.21 6.24
C SER A 206 -9.12 -1.30 5.36
N CYS A 207 -8.06 -0.71 5.88
CA CYS A 207 -7.23 0.25 5.15
C CYS A 207 -6.40 -0.37 4.01
N CYS A 208 -6.19 -1.70 3.96
CA CYS A 208 -5.44 -2.40 2.93
C CYS A 208 -6.36 -2.99 1.85
N PRO A 209 -6.42 -2.42 0.62
CA PRO A 209 -7.38 -2.85 -0.40
C PRO A 209 -7.13 -4.26 -0.93
N SER A 210 -5.88 -4.75 -0.94
CA SER A 210 -5.60 -6.15 -1.29
C SER A 210 -6.17 -7.13 -0.26
N TRP A 211 -6.12 -6.77 1.03
CA TRP A 211 -6.71 -7.55 2.11
C TRP A 211 -8.24 -7.54 2.01
N VAL A 212 -8.84 -6.35 1.87
CA VAL A 212 -10.30 -6.23 1.72
C VAL A 212 -10.78 -7.10 0.57
N ARG A 213 -10.15 -6.99 -0.61
CA ARG A 213 -10.48 -7.82 -1.77
C ARG A 213 -10.26 -9.32 -1.51
N TYR A 214 -9.23 -9.70 -0.75
CA TYR A 214 -9.02 -11.09 -0.33
C TYR A 214 -10.18 -11.60 0.52
N CYS A 215 -10.61 -10.80 1.49
CA CYS A 215 -11.76 -11.10 2.34
C CYS A 215 -13.06 -11.23 1.53
N GLU A 216 -13.37 -10.26 0.69
CA GLU A 216 -14.58 -10.24 -0.15
C GLU A 216 -14.70 -11.44 -1.09
N ILE A 217 -13.57 -11.98 -1.57
CA ILE A 217 -13.56 -13.10 -2.50
C ILE A 217 -13.48 -14.45 -1.79
N LEU A 218 -12.59 -14.60 -0.80
CA LEU A 218 -12.26 -15.89 -0.20
C LEU A 218 -12.87 -16.12 1.17
N HIS A 219 -13.19 -15.04 1.90
CA HIS A 219 -13.75 -15.08 3.25
C HIS A 219 -14.96 -14.15 3.38
N PRO A 220 -16.02 -14.32 2.56
CA PRO A 220 -17.20 -13.44 2.62
C PRO A 220 -17.89 -13.48 3.98
N GLU A 221 -17.72 -14.56 4.76
CA GLU A 221 -18.23 -14.67 6.13
C GLU A 221 -17.59 -13.67 7.11
N LEU A 222 -16.38 -13.16 6.80
CA LEU A 222 -15.66 -12.17 7.59
C LEU A 222 -16.02 -10.72 7.21
N ILE A 223 -16.78 -10.47 6.16
CA ILE A 223 -17.16 -9.11 5.72
C ILE A 223 -17.83 -8.33 6.85
N LYS A 224 -18.69 -8.99 7.63
CA LYS A 224 -19.36 -8.40 8.81
C LYS A 224 -18.37 -7.93 9.90
N ASN A 225 -17.16 -8.46 9.88
CA ASN A 225 -16.10 -8.17 10.84
C ASN A 225 -15.12 -7.10 10.33
N LEU A 226 -15.14 -6.77 9.03
CA LEU A 226 -14.35 -5.66 8.50
C LEU A 226 -14.82 -4.33 9.08
N SER A 227 -13.87 -3.43 9.36
CA SER A 227 -14.19 -2.03 9.63
C SER A 227 -14.89 -1.43 8.41
N THR A 228 -15.91 -0.62 8.65
CA THR A 228 -16.63 0.10 7.60
C THR A 228 -15.94 1.39 7.18
N CYS A 229 -14.87 1.77 7.85
CA CYS A 229 -14.10 2.98 7.53
C CYS A 229 -13.46 2.91 6.15
N LYS A 230 -13.54 3.99 5.40
CA LYS A 230 -12.72 4.19 4.19
C LYS A 230 -11.23 4.15 4.57
N SER A 231 -10.38 3.82 3.62
CA SER A 231 -8.93 3.93 3.83
C SER A 231 -8.51 5.40 4.01
N PRO A 232 -7.30 5.67 4.57
CA PRO A 232 -6.78 7.04 4.70
C PRO A 232 -6.82 7.85 3.39
N ILE A 233 -6.53 7.25 2.25
CA ILE A 233 -6.64 7.91 0.94
C ILE A 233 -8.10 8.21 0.63
N GLY A 234 -9.01 7.26 0.84
CA GLY A 234 -10.44 7.44 0.60
C GLY A 234 -11.03 8.54 1.50
N MET A 235 -10.69 8.56 2.79
CA MET A 235 -11.15 9.62 3.70
C MET A 235 -10.59 10.99 3.32
N ALA A 236 -9.27 11.09 3.09
CA ALA A 236 -8.65 12.36 2.72
C ALA A 236 -9.22 12.91 1.41
N SER A 237 -9.37 12.07 0.37
CA SER A 237 -9.91 12.53 -0.92
C SER A 237 -11.35 13.00 -0.80
N THR A 238 -12.20 12.27 -0.07
CA THR A 238 -13.60 12.70 0.14
C THR A 238 -13.67 14.03 0.88
N VAL A 239 -12.97 14.17 2.01
CA VAL A 239 -12.98 15.43 2.78
C VAL A 239 -12.42 16.58 1.96
N ILE A 240 -11.34 16.36 1.21
CA ILE A 240 -10.75 17.41 0.38
C ILE A 240 -11.70 17.82 -0.75
N LYS A 241 -12.26 16.86 -1.48
CA LYS A 241 -13.09 17.13 -2.65
C LYS A 241 -14.45 17.72 -2.28
N GLU A 242 -15.10 17.16 -1.26
CA GLU A 242 -16.47 17.50 -0.88
C GLU A 242 -16.56 18.63 0.13
N ILE A 243 -15.51 18.84 0.95
CA ILE A 243 -15.53 19.81 2.04
C ILE A 243 -14.48 20.90 1.82
N TYR A 244 -13.19 20.53 1.71
CA TYR A 244 -12.10 21.51 1.72
C TYR A 244 -12.08 22.40 0.46
N VAL A 245 -12.19 21.79 -0.72
CA VAL A 245 -12.17 22.55 -1.99
C VAL A 245 -13.32 23.55 -2.07
N PRO A 246 -14.59 23.19 -1.82
CA PRO A 246 -15.71 24.15 -1.89
C PRO A 246 -15.63 25.27 -0.84
N ASN A 247 -15.15 24.98 0.37
CA ASN A 247 -15.22 25.92 1.48
C ASN A 247 -13.95 26.74 1.68
N GLU A 248 -12.77 26.16 1.43
CA GLU A 248 -11.48 26.78 1.70
C GLU A 248 -10.79 27.29 0.42
N LEU A 249 -10.73 26.49 -0.65
CA LEU A 249 -10.07 26.91 -1.88
C LEU A 249 -10.97 27.79 -2.77
N LYS A 250 -12.28 27.56 -2.76
CA LYS A 250 -13.32 28.42 -3.39
C LYS A 250 -13.04 28.77 -4.86
N HIS A 251 -12.48 27.83 -5.64
CA HIS A 251 -12.20 28.05 -7.06
C HIS A 251 -13.23 27.36 -7.96
N ASN A 252 -13.39 27.86 -9.20
CA ASN A 252 -14.33 27.34 -10.18
C ASN A 252 -13.72 26.26 -11.10
N LYS A 253 -12.44 25.88 -10.91
CA LYS A 253 -11.78 24.85 -11.69
C LYS A 253 -12.22 23.46 -11.24
N LYS A 254 -12.21 22.50 -12.16
CA LYS A 254 -12.42 21.10 -11.82
C LYS A 254 -11.23 20.57 -11.01
N THR A 255 -11.49 19.91 -9.90
CA THR A 255 -10.45 19.34 -9.05
C THR A 255 -10.16 17.91 -9.46
N ILE A 256 -8.88 17.60 -9.62
CA ILE A 256 -8.34 16.26 -9.82
C ILE A 256 -7.49 15.88 -8.61
N ILE A 257 -7.85 14.79 -7.94
CA ILE A 257 -7.11 14.27 -6.80
C ILE A 257 -6.25 13.08 -7.23
N VAL A 258 -4.95 13.17 -7.00
CA VAL A 258 -3.95 12.16 -7.36
C VAL A 258 -3.31 11.62 -6.09
N ALA A 259 -3.57 10.35 -5.78
CA ALA A 259 -2.88 9.68 -4.69
C ALA A 259 -1.48 9.21 -5.12
N VAL A 260 -0.45 9.59 -4.35
CA VAL A 260 0.93 9.15 -4.53
C VAL A 260 1.25 8.11 -3.46
N THR A 261 1.36 6.84 -3.85
CA THR A 261 1.35 5.73 -2.89
C THR A 261 2.30 4.58 -3.30
N PRO A 262 2.82 3.79 -2.36
CA PRO A 262 3.58 2.58 -2.68
C PRO A 262 2.71 1.39 -3.13
N CYS A 263 1.40 1.54 -3.27
CA CYS A 263 0.45 0.44 -3.41
C CYS A 263 -0.20 0.42 -4.80
N THR A 264 -0.10 -0.70 -5.51
CA THR A 264 -0.77 -0.90 -6.80
C THR A 264 -2.26 -1.22 -6.68
N SER A 265 -2.69 -1.86 -5.58
CA SER A 265 -4.12 -2.14 -5.34
C SER A 265 -4.96 -0.88 -5.10
N LYS A 266 -4.34 0.23 -4.72
CA LYS A 266 -5.03 1.52 -4.62
C LYS A 266 -5.62 1.96 -5.98
N LYS A 267 -5.04 1.54 -7.11
CA LYS A 267 -5.60 1.80 -8.44
C LYS A 267 -6.98 1.15 -8.67
N ARG A 268 -7.28 0.05 -7.98
CA ARG A 268 -8.63 -0.55 -7.98
C ARG A 268 -9.54 0.13 -6.96
N GLU A 269 -9.03 0.40 -5.78
CA GLU A 269 -9.82 1.00 -4.70
C GLU A 269 -10.46 2.33 -5.13
N ILE A 270 -9.75 3.15 -5.91
CA ILE A 270 -10.25 4.45 -6.35
C ILE A 270 -11.50 4.37 -7.24
N LEU A 271 -11.83 3.22 -7.81
CA LEU A 271 -13.07 3.06 -8.58
C LEU A 271 -14.33 3.34 -7.74
N ASN A 272 -14.21 3.27 -6.42
CA ASN A 272 -15.28 3.49 -5.45
C ASN A 272 -14.96 4.64 -4.47
N THR A 273 -14.07 5.57 -4.84
CA THR A 273 -13.67 6.71 -4.00
C THR A 273 -13.64 8.01 -4.80
N ASP A 274 -13.41 9.12 -4.11
CA ASP A 274 -13.30 10.45 -4.71
C ASP A 274 -11.89 10.76 -5.25
N THR A 275 -10.99 9.80 -5.22
CA THR A 275 -9.65 9.89 -5.82
C THR A 275 -9.75 9.64 -7.32
N ASP A 276 -9.17 10.51 -8.14
CA ASP A 276 -9.28 10.40 -9.61
C ASP A 276 -8.16 9.52 -10.20
N PHE A 277 -6.94 9.61 -9.65
CA PHE A 277 -5.79 8.83 -10.12
C PHE A 277 -4.94 8.33 -8.96
N VAL A 278 -4.21 7.24 -9.23
CA VAL A 278 -3.13 6.74 -8.36
C VAL A 278 -1.84 6.68 -9.17
N ILE A 279 -0.81 7.36 -8.70
CA ILE A 279 0.57 7.14 -9.15
C ILE A 279 1.38 6.45 -8.06
N THR A 280 2.16 5.47 -8.45
CA THR A 280 3.03 4.74 -7.54
C THR A 280 4.33 5.51 -7.28
N VAL A 281 5.09 5.11 -6.25
CA VAL A 281 6.42 5.70 -5.99
C VAL A 281 7.35 5.55 -7.19
N SER A 282 7.29 4.39 -7.87
CA SER A 282 8.05 4.16 -9.10
C SER A 282 7.59 5.05 -10.26
N GLU A 283 6.28 5.32 -10.38
CA GLU A 283 5.76 6.28 -11.39
C GLU A 283 6.19 7.71 -11.08
N LEU A 284 6.14 8.15 -9.81
CA LEU A 284 6.64 9.47 -9.42
C LEU A 284 8.13 9.62 -9.77
N ALA A 285 8.93 8.59 -9.54
CA ALA A 285 10.34 8.60 -9.92
C ALA A 285 10.54 8.75 -11.44
N LEU A 286 9.69 8.13 -12.27
CA LEU A 286 9.68 8.32 -13.73
C LEU A 286 9.30 9.75 -14.09
N MET A 287 8.23 10.30 -13.51
CA MET A 287 7.81 11.69 -13.75
C MET A 287 8.93 12.67 -13.48
N ILE A 288 9.64 12.52 -12.36
CA ILE A 288 10.76 13.39 -11.98
C ILE A 288 11.89 13.31 -13.03
N ARG A 289 12.26 12.11 -13.47
CA ARG A 289 13.34 11.90 -14.45
C ARG A 289 12.97 12.41 -15.84
N GLU A 290 11.78 12.06 -16.32
CA GLU A 290 11.31 12.42 -17.68
C GLU A 290 11.09 13.93 -17.85
N ASN A 291 10.79 14.65 -16.74
CA ASN A 291 10.69 16.11 -16.76
C ASN A 291 12.02 16.82 -16.44
N GLY A 292 13.14 16.10 -16.43
CA GLY A 292 14.48 16.69 -16.28
C GLY A 292 14.77 17.27 -14.89
N ILE A 293 14.01 16.90 -13.88
CA ILE A 293 14.18 17.40 -12.50
C ILE A 293 15.40 16.73 -11.87
N ILE A 294 16.39 17.52 -11.50
CA ILE A 294 17.58 17.06 -10.78
C ILE A 294 17.23 16.96 -9.29
N PHE A 295 16.87 15.74 -8.84
CA PHE A 295 16.35 15.48 -7.50
C PHE A 295 17.25 16.02 -6.38
N ASP A 296 18.57 15.92 -6.52
CA ASP A 296 19.53 16.39 -5.52
C ASP A 296 19.55 17.91 -5.33
N ARG A 297 19.20 18.65 -6.37
CA ARG A 297 19.18 20.12 -6.35
C ARG A 297 17.86 20.68 -5.79
N LEU A 298 16.85 19.83 -5.56
CA LEU A 298 15.60 20.29 -4.96
C LEU A 298 15.84 20.83 -3.55
N ILE A 299 15.21 21.95 -3.23
CA ILE A 299 15.20 22.53 -1.89
C ILE A 299 13.96 21.99 -1.19
N ASP A 300 14.09 21.56 0.07
CA ASP A 300 13.00 21.03 0.85
C ASP A 300 11.85 22.02 0.96
N GLN A 301 10.64 21.55 0.70
CA GLN A 301 9.40 22.30 0.87
C GLN A 301 8.47 21.60 1.84
N LYS A 302 7.55 22.35 2.45
CA LYS A 302 6.53 21.83 3.33
C LYS A 302 5.28 21.49 2.52
N PHE A 303 4.49 20.55 3.06
CA PHE A 303 3.12 20.36 2.62
C PHE A 303 2.35 21.66 2.66
N ASP A 304 1.38 21.78 1.79
CA ASP A 304 0.36 22.78 1.93
C ASP A 304 -0.49 22.46 3.18
N ARG A 305 -1.50 23.24 3.51
CA ARG A 305 -2.18 23.25 4.80
C ARG A 305 -2.58 21.88 5.39
N VAL A 306 -2.90 20.90 4.54
CA VAL A 306 -3.45 19.60 4.99
C VAL A 306 -2.34 18.62 5.33
N LYS A 307 -2.20 18.32 6.63
CA LYS A 307 -1.28 17.30 7.14
C LYS A 307 -1.83 16.69 8.44
N GLY A 308 -1.39 15.47 8.76
CA GLY A 308 -1.81 14.74 9.95
C GLY A 308 -0.72 14.59 11.02
N SER A 309 -1.03 13.75 11.99
CA SER A 309 -0.18 13.47 13.15
C SER A 309 0.95 12.48 12.84
N PHE A 310 1.86 12.32 13.81
CA PHE A 310 2.85 11.23 13.78
C PHE A 310 2.20 9.85 13.74
N SER A 311 1.07 9.64 14.44
CA SER A 311 0.32 8.39 14.37
C SER A 311 -0.05 8.03 12.93
N GLY A 312 -0.52 8.99 12.13
CA GLY A 312 -0.79 8.83 10.72
C GLY A 312 0.45 8.45 9.91
N THR A 313 1.63 8.99 10.26
CA THR A 313 2.89 8.63 9.59
C THR A 313 3.24 7.15 9.77
N THR A 314 2.98 6.57 10.94
CA THR A 314 3.29 5.15 11.22
C THR A 314 2.40 4.16 10.49
N TYR A 315 1.28 4.59 9.87
CA TYR A 315 0.41 3.73 9.04
C TYR A 315 1.14 3.01 7.90
N GLY A 316 2.29 3.51 7.49
CA GLY A 316 3.14 2.86 6.50
C GLY A 316 3.79 1.56 6.95
N THR A 317 3.78 1.24 8.25
CA THR A 317 4.44 0.09 8.87
C THR A 317 3.45 -0.83 9.57
N ASN A 318 3.81 -2.11 9.74
CA ASN A 318 3.01 -3.05 10.52
C ASN A 318 2.87 -2.60 11.97
N GLY A 319 1.64 -2.57 12.47
CA GLY A 319 1.27 -2.15 13.81
C GLY A 319 1.04 -0.64 13.95
N GLY A 320 1.25 0.13 12.88
CA GLY A 320 0.99 1.56 12.89
C GLY A 320 -0.49 1.89 13.02
N VAL A 321 -1.35 1.16 12.30
CA VAL A 321 -2.81 1.29 12.38
C VAL A 321 -3.30 0.93 13.78
N THR A 322 -2.94 -0.25 14.27
CA THR A 322 -3.34 -0.73 15.61
C THR A 322 -2.96 0.26 16.71
N LYS A 323 -1.72 0.75 16.70
CA LYS A 323 -1.26 1.72 17.71
C LYS A 323 -2.03 3.04 17.64
N SER A 324 -2.34 3.50 16.43
CA SER A 324 -3.10 4.74 16.23
C SER A 324 -4.54 4.60 16.71
N VAL A 325 -5.21 3.51 16.33
CA VAL A 325 -6.57 3.19 16.78
C VAL A 325 -6.62 3.04 18.31
N LEU A 326 -5.67 2.32 18.91
CA LEU A 326 -5.61 2.16 20.37
C LEU A 326 -5.40 3.49 21.10
N ARG A 327 -4.63 4.44 20.55
CA ARG A 327 -4.48 5.78 21.12
C ARG A 327 -5.82 6.53 21.14
N CYS A 328 -6.55 6.49 20.03
CA CYS A 328 -7.86 7.13 19.93
C CYS A 328 -8.88 6.45 20.85
N LEU A 329 -8.94 5.11 20.86
CA LEU A 329 -9.84 4.35 21.74
C LEU A 329 -9.57 4.63 23.22
N TYR A 330 -8.29 4.63 23.62
CA TYR A 330 -7.92 4.90 25.01
C TYR A 330 -8.33 6.30 25.42
N TYR A 331 -8.09 7.29 24.57
CA TYR A 331 -8.53 8.66 24.82
C TYR A 331 -10.06 8.78 24.91
N GLU A 332 -10.79 8.15 23.99
CA GLU A 332 -12.25 8.17 23.98
C GLU A 332 -12.87 7.53 25.25
N LEU A 333 -12.22 6.48 25.77
CA LEU A 333 -12.72 5.77 26.96
C LEU A 333 -12.26 6.35 28.30
N THR A 334 -11.15 7.11 28.32
CA THR A 334 -10.52 7.55 29.59
C THR A 334 -10.28 9.06 29.68
N GLY A 335 -10.35 9.79 28.59
CA GLY A 335 -9.94 11.20 28.48
C GLY A 335 -8.44 11.45 28.64
N LYS A 336 -7.61 10.39 28.56
CA LYS A 336 -6.16 10.47 28.78
C LYS A 336 -5.37 10.00 27.58
N ASP A 337 -4.17 10.56 27.39
CA ASP A 337 -3.25 10.11 26.35
C ASP A 337 -2.66 8.71 26.67
N LEU A 338 -2.68 7.81 25.70
CA LEU A 338 -2.03 6.50 25.81
C LEU A 338 -0.51 6.64 25.65
N LYS A 339 0.23 6.35 26.71
CA LYS A 339 1.70 6.32 26.67
C LYS A 339 2.22 5.00 26.11
N GLU A 340 3.40 5.00 25.50
CA GLU A 340 3.98 3.81 24.85
C GLU A 340 4.38 2.69 25.81
N ASP A 341 4.70 3.04 27.06
CA ASP A 341 5.03 2.10 28.13
C ASP A 341 3.81 1.41 28.75
N TYR A 342 2.58 1.82 28.36
CA TYR A 342 1.33 1.29 28.92
C TYR A 342 0.98 -0.11 28.40
N TYR A 343 1.56 -0.52 27.28
CA TYR A 343 1.38 -1.85 26.71
C TYR A 343 2.69 -2.44 26.19
N LYS A 344 2.76 -3.77 26.12
CA LYS A 344 3.89 -4.48 25.52
C LYS A 344 3.48 -5.13 24.22
N ILE A 345 4.42 -5.17 23.28
CA ILE A 345 4.27 -5.91 22.04
C ILE A 345 4.98 -7.25 22.19
N GLU A 346 4.23 -8.33 22.15
CA GLU A 346 4.76 -9.68 22.17
C GLU A 346 4.95 -10.15 20.71
N GLU A 347 6.19 -10.45 20.32
CA GLU A 347 6.51 -11.06 19.03
C GLU A 347 6.19 -12.56 19.10
N LYS A 348 5.34 -13.05 18.21
CA LYS A 348 5.02 -14.46 18.04
C LYS A 348 5.57 -14.94 16.68
N GLU A 349 5.48 -16.23 16.39
CA GLU A 349 6.05 -16.84 15.18
C GLU A 349 5.60 -16.16 13.89
N TYR A 350 4.30 -15.82 13.77
CA TYR A 350 3.70 -15.28 12.54
C TYR A 350 2.84 -14.01 12.76
N TYR A 351 2.71 -13.53 14.00
CA TYR A 351 1.99 -12.29 14.34
C TYR A 351 2.64 -11.58 15.52
N LYS A 352 2.23 -10.33 15.76
CA LYS A 352 2.52 -9.61 17.00
C LYS A 352 1.23 -9.44 17.79
N LEU A 353 1.33 -9.51 19.10
CA LEU A 353 0.19 -9.35 20.01
C LEU A 353 0.40 -8.15 20.91
N ILE A 354 -0.60 -7.26 20.94
CA ILE A 354 -0.72 -6.21 21.94
C ILE A 354 -1.83 -6.61 22.91
N LYS A 355 -1.51 -6.58 24.21
CA LYS A 355 -2.50 -6.68 25.30
C LYS A 355 -2.50 -5.38 26.07
N ILE A 356 -3.65 -4.75 26.16
CA ILE A 356 -3.84 -3.51 26.93
C ILE A 356 -5.06 -3.63 27.82
N LYS A 357 -4.92 -3.19 29.08
CA LYS A 357 -6.07 -3.08 29.98
C LYS A 357 -6.60 -1.65 29.91
N ILE A 358 -7.87 -1.51 29.51
CA ILE A 358 -8.58 -0.22 29.50
C ILE A 358 -9.79 -0.40 30.41
N ASN A 359 -9.87 0.38 31.48
CA ASN A 359 -10.81 0.20 32.56
C ASN A 359 -10.73 -1.26 33.09
N ASP A 360 -11.84 -2.01 33.11
CA ASP A 360 -11.88 -3.40 33.60
C ASP A 360 -11.73 -4.46 32.49
N ARG A 361 -11.53 -4.03 31.22
CA ARG A 361 -11.42 -4.94 30.08
C ARG A 361 -9.98 -5.06 29.59
N ILE A 362 -9.57 -6.29 29.28
CA ILE A 362 -8.33 -6.55 28.52
C ILE A 362 -8.70 -6.62 27.05
N ILE A 363 -8.07 -5.78 26.24
CA ILE A 363 -8.20 -5.75 24.81
C ILE A 363 -6.98 -6.42 24.19
N ARG A 364 -7.22 -7.33 23.24
CA ARG A 364 -6.18 -8.12 22.53
C ARG A 364 -6.17 -7.72 21.06
N CYS A 365 -5.09 -7.12 20.61
CA CYS A 365 -4.93 -6.74 19.20
C CYS A 365 -3.83 -7.56 18.55
N ILE A 366 -4.15 -8.19 17.42
CA ILE A 366 -3.20 -8.93 16.59
C ILE A 366 -2.76 -8.04 15.43
N ILE A 367 -1.47 -8.07 15.13
CA ILE A 367 -0.86 -7.40 14.00
C ILE A 367 -0.21 -8.47 13.15
N LEU A 368 -0.64 -8.62 11.90
CA LEU A 368 -0.05 -9.57 10.97
C LEU A 368 0.10 -9.00 9.56
N SER A 369 0.96 -9.64 8.80
CA SER A 369 1.09 -9.40 7.36
C SER A 369 1.17 -10.70 6.61
N THR A 370 0.80 -10.65 5.33
CA THR A 370 0.59 -11.75 4.40
C THR A 370 -0.65 -12.59 4.69
N MET A 371 -1.27 -13.07 3.63
CA MET A 371 -2.50 -13.87 3.76
C MET A 371 -2.21 -15.27 4.28
N SER A 372 -1.03 -15.82 4.02
CA SER A 372 -0.59 -17.07 4.63
C SER A 372 -0.61 -17.04 6.17
N ASN A 373 -0.22 -15.91 6.77
CA ASN A 373 -0.30 -15.74 8.21
C ASN A 373 -1.74 -15.54 8.69
N LEU A 374 -2.58 -14.89 7.88
CA LEU A 374 -4.01 -14.77 8.17
C LEU A 374 -4.69 -16.14 8.19
N GLU A 375 -4.44 -16.98 7.17
CA GLU A 375 -5.00 -18.35 7.12
C GLU A 375 -4.60 -19.17 8.36
N ARG A 376 -3.36 -19.03 8.82
CA ARG A 376 -2.92 -19.65 10.08
C ARG A 376 -3.72 -19.12 11.27
N LEU A 377 -3.88 -17.79 11.39
CA LEU A 377 -4.63 -17.19 12.49
C LEU A 377 -6.09 -17.67 12.52
N LEU A 378 -6.74 -17.75 11.35
CA LEU A 378 -8.14 -18.20 11.26
C LEU A 378 -8.33 -19.67 11.66
N ASN A 379 -7.27 -20.49 11.51
CA ASN A 379 -7.27 -21.89 11.91
C ASN A 379 -6.79 -22.13 13.36
N ASP A 380 -6.17 -21.13 13.98
CA ASP A 380 -5.68 -21.23 15.36
C ASP A 380 -6.77 -20.79 16.35
N ASN A 381 -6.84 -21.47 17.48
CA ASN A 381 -7.79 -21.15 18.56
C ASN A 381 -7.20 -20.05 19.48
N ILE A 382 -7.11 -18.82 18.95
CA ILE A 382 -6.55 -17.65 19.66
C ILE A 382 -7.65 -16.62 19.86
N GLU A 383 -7.77 -16.10 21.09
CA GLU A 383 -8.70 -15.00 21.39
C GLU A 383 -8.09 -13.65 20.99
N TYR A 384 -8.85 -12.87 20.23
CA TYR A 384 -8.51 -11.50 19.85
C TYR A 384 -9.76 -10.63 19.64
N ASP A 385 -9.60 -9.34 19.90
CA ASP A 385 -10.67 -8.35 19.77
C ASP A 385 -10.52 -7.54 18.46
N MET A 386 -9.27 -7.25 18.03
CA MET A 386 -8.97 -6.54 16.79
C MET A 386 -7.80 -7.17 16.06
N VAL A 387 -7.82 -7.13 14.73
CA VAL A 387 -6.73 -7.62 13.87
C VAL A 387 -6.36 -6.57 12.83
N GLU A 388 -5.13 -6.12 12.86
CA GLU A 388 -4.53 -5.38 11.75
C GLU A 388 -3.99 -6.36 10.73
N VAL A 389 -4.51 -6.27 9.48
CA VAL A 389 -4.08 -7.13 8.38
C VAL A 389 -3.45 -6.30 7.29
N MET A 390 -2.16 -6.55 7.01
CA MET A 390 -1.45 -5.99 5.88
C MET A 390 -1.11 -7.07 4.86
N PHE A 391 -1.42 -6.82 3.58
CA PHE A 391 -1.11 -7.79 2.53
C PHE A 391 0.40 -7.93 2.27
N CYS A 392 1.12 -6.80 2.37
CA CYS A 392 2.56 -6.74 2.14
C CYS A 392 3.34 -7.02 3.44
N ASP A 393 4.40 -7.83 3.35
CA ASP A 393 5.29 -8.10 4.48
C ASP A 393 5.98 -6.81 4.96
N GLY A 394 5.80 -6.46 6.23
CA GLY A 394 6.29 -5.21 6.83
C GLY A 394 5.38 -4.00 6.64
N GLY A 395 4.24 -4.13 5.91
CA GLY A 395 3.30 -3.04 5.63
C GLY A 395 3.56 -2.32 4.32
N CYS A 396 3.04 -1.10 4.17
CA CYS A 396 3.08 -0.32 2.93
C CYS A 396 4.50 0.07 2.48
N ILE A 397 5.47 0.09 3.38
CA ILE A 397 6.90 0.30 3.05
C ILE A 397 7.45 -0.73 2.05
N SER A 398 6.82 -1.90 1.95
CA SER A 398 7.15 -2.99 1.02
C SER A 398 6.11 -3.14 -0.10
N GLY A 399 5.27 -2.15 -0.32
CA GLY A 399 4.21 -2.20 -1.33
C GLY A 399 4.72 -2.35 -2.75
N GLY A 400 3.93 -3.00 -3.62
CA GLY A 400 4.30 -3.34 -5.00
C GLY A 400 4.51 -2.16 -5.94
N GLY A 401 4.14 -0.94 -5.53
CA GLY A 401 4.40 0.31 -6.24
C GLY A 401 5.71 1.02 -5.82
N GLN A 402 6.47 0.44 -4.90
CA GLN A 402 7.81 0.94 -4.56
C GLN A 402 8.80 0.76 -5.73
N VAL A 403 9.92 1.45 -5.64
CA VAL A 403 11.04 1.26 -6.56
C VAL A 403 11.58 -0.17 -6.44
N VAL A 404 11.81 -0.82 -7.57
CA VAL A 404 12.34 -2.20 -7.60
C VAL A 404 13.80 -2.19 -7.16
N MET A 405 14.09 -2.90 -6.08
CA MET A 405 15.43 -3.02 -5.51
C MET A 405 15.91 -4.48 -5.56
N PRO A 406 17.24 -4.71 -5.54
CA PRO A 406 17.80 -6.06 -5.53
C PRO A 406 17.21 -6.92 -4.42
N VAL A 407 16.90 -8.17 -4.72
CA VAL A 407 16.26 -9.10 -3.77
C VAL A 407 17.07 -9.28 -2.48
N LYS A 408 18.40 -9.28 -2.60
CA LYS A 408 19.33 -9.44 -1.47
C LYS A 408 19.27 -8.30 -0.45
N ASP A 409 18.85 -7.09 -0.89
CA ASP A 409 18.88 -5.90 -0.06
C ASP A 409 17.52 -5.59 0.60
N ARG A 410 16.46 -6.35 0.25
CA ARG A 410 15.07 -6.05 0.67
C ARG A 410 14.84 -6.03 2.17
N GLU A 411 15.42 -6.98 2.90
CA GLU A 411 15.25 -7.02 4.36
C GLU A 411 15.94 -5.81 5.03
N LEU A 412 17.13 -5.44 4.55
CA LEU A 412 17.82 -4.24 5.01
C LEU A 412 17.00 -2.98 4.71
N ILE A 413 16.48 -2.86 3.49
CA ILE A 413 15.66 -1.71 3.05
C ILE A 413 14.37 -1.64 3.86
N LYS A 414 13.68 -2.77 4.06
CA LYS A 414 12.47 -2.86 4.89
C LYS A 414 12.72 -2.37 6.30
N LYS A 415 13.81 -2.85 6.92
CA LYS A 415 14.21 -2.42 8.27
C LYS A 415 14.48 -0.92 8.32
N ALA A 416 15.31 -0.40 7.41
CA ALA A 416 15.66 1.02 7.36
C ALA A 416 14.45 1.93 7.16
N ARG A 417 13.51 1.57 6.25
CA ARG A 417 12.27 2.31 6.04
C ARG A 417 11.34 2.28 7.27
N THR A 418 11.27 1.13 7.96
CA THR A 418 10.49 0.97 9.20
C THR A 418 11.02 1.87 10.30
N GLU A 419 12.33 1.83 10.54
CA GLU A 419 13.00 2.64 11.55
C GLU A 419 12.78 4.13 11.27
N SER A 420 13.01 4.56 10.04
CA SER A 420 12.85 5.95 9.62
C SER A 420 11.44 6.50 9.84
N LEU A 421 10.39 5.74 9.54
CA LEU A 421 9.01 6.18 9.81
C LEU A 421 8.68 6.21 11.30
N ASN A 422 9.27 5.34 12.10
CA ASN A 422 9.00 5.23 13.55
C ASN A 422 9.79 6.23 14.41
N GLU A 423 10.87 6.81 13.89
CA GLU A 423 11.74 7.71 14.66
C GLU A 423 11.27 9.19 14.70
N ARG A 424 10.27 9.56 13.91
CA ARG A 424 9.83 10.96 13.72
C ARG A 424 8.88 11.51 14.77
N HIS A 425 8.60 10.78 15.84
CA HIS A 425 7.64 11.14 16.89
C HIS A 425 7.99 12.40 17.70
N LYS A 426 9.19 12.95 17.53
CA LYS A 426 9.63 14.16 18.24
C LYS A 426 9.32 15.47 17.52
N GLU A 427 8.95 15.40 16.24
CA GLU A 427 8.86 16.58 15.36
C GLU A 427 7.41 17.01 15.04
N THR A 428 6.41 16.18 15.34
CA THR A 428 5.00 16.44 15.01
C THR A 428 4.08 16.07 16.16
N GLU A 429 2.83 16.60 16.15
CA GLU A 429 1.79 16.14 17.09
C GLU A 429 1.64 14.62 17.01
N LYS A 430 1.62 14.00 18.16
CA LYS A 430 1.65 12.54 18.27
C LYS A 430 0.30 11.89 18.06
N TYR A 431 -0.77 12.57 18.42
CA TYR A 431 -2.10 12.00 18.57
C TYR A 431 -3.07 12.55 17.52
N PRO A 432 -3.86 11.69 16.84
CA PRO A 432 -4.86 12.12 15.85
C PRO A 432 -5.87 13.13 16.38
N TYR A 433 -6.37 12.92 17.60
CA TYR A 433 -7.39 13.75 18.24
C TYR A 433 -6.86 15.10 18.78
N LYS A 434 -5.56 15.38 18.62
CA LYS A 434 -4.95 16.71 18.92
C LYS A 434 -4.59 17.48 17.66
N ASN A 435 -4.96 17.00 16.50
CA ASN A 435 -4.76 17.71 15.26
C ASN A 435 -5.89 18.74 15.07
N ASP A 436 -5.58 20.02 15.18
CA ASP A 436 -6.55 21.13 15.09
C ASP A 436 -7.39 21.04 13.80
N LEU A 437 -6.78 20.61 12.69
CA LEU A 437 -7.50 20.48 11.42
C LEU A 437 -8.57 19.37 11.47
N ILE A 438 -8.32 18.31 12.23
CA ILE A 438 -9.29 17.23 12.46
C ILE A 438 -10.45 17.75 13.30
N GLU A 439 -10.15 18.50 14.37
CA GLU A 439 -11.14 19.13 15.23
C GLU A 439 -12.02 20.09 14.42
N ASP A 440 -11.43 20.94 13.60
CA ASP A 440 -12.14 21.87 12.72
C ASP A 440 -13.11 21.15 11.77
N VAL A 441 -12.68 20.04 11.16
CA VAL A 441 -13.50 19.27 10.23
C VAL A 441 -14.68 18.60 10.94
N TYR A 442 -14.48 18.03 12.13
CA TYR A 442 -15.59 17.48 12.90
C TYR A 442 -16.57 18.58 13.35
N ASN A 443 -16.07 19.64 13.95
CA ASN A 443 -16.92 20.74 14.46
C ASN A 443 -17.73 21.43 13.36
N SER A 444 -17.14 21.57 12.17
CA SER A 444 -17.77 22.35 11.09
C SER A 444 -18.63 21.50 10.14
N TYR A 445 -18.33 20.20 9.96
CA TYR A 445 -18.90 19.41 8.86
C TYR A 445 -19.34 17.98 9.23
N LEU A 446 -18.63 17.32 10.14
CA LEU A 446 -18.87 15.91 10.45
C LEU A 446 -19.60 15.70 11.77
N ASN A 447 -19.78 16.75 12.57
CA ASN A 447 -20.34 16.76 13.93
C ASN A 447 -19.50 15.99 14.96
N ALA A 448 -19.49 14.65 14.89
CA ALA A 448 -18.75 13.79 15.83
C ALA A 448 -18.36 12.48 15.16
N PRO A 449 -17.36 11.75 15.71
CA PRO A 449 -17.06 10.38 15.28
C PRO A 449 -18.31 9.50 15.32
N GLY A 450 -18.49 8.67 14.28
CA GLY A 450 -19.66 7.80 14.13
C GLY A 450 -21.00 8.51 13.91
N SER A 451 -21.01 9.82 13.71
CA SER A 451 -22.24 10.57 13.38
C SER A 451 -22.78 10.15 12.01
N LYS A 452 -24.01 10.56 11.71
CA LYS A 452 -24.63 10.32 10.39
C LYS A 452 -23.84 10.97 9.26
N GLU A 453 -23.31 12.16 9.50
CA GLU A 453 -22.48 12.91 8.57
C GLU A 453 -21.12 12.23 8.38
N ALA A 454 -20.47 11.80 9.47
CA ALA A 454 -19.23 11.03 9.40
C ALA A 454 -19.43 9.72 8.61
N HIS A 455 -20.50 8.98 8.88
CA HIS A 455 -20.84 7.77 8.10
C HIS A 455 -21.03 8.06 6.61
N LYS A 456 -21.66 9.16 6.25
CA LYS A 456 -21.88 9.55 4.85
C LYS A 456 -20.57 9.74 4.09
N TYR A 457 -19.60 10.40 4.70
CA TYR A 457 -18.35 10.82 4.03
C TYR A 457 -17.20 9.85 4.25
N LEU A 458 -17.10 9.23 5.44
CA LEU A 458 -15.92 8.50 5.87
C LEU A 458 -16.09 6.97 5.87
N HIS A 459 -17.31 6.45 5.70
CA HIS A 459 -17.55 5.00 5.69
C HIS A 459 -17.87 4.47 4.30
N THR A 460 -17.76 3.16 4.15
CA THR A 460 -18.01 2.40 2.92
C THR A 460 -18.72 1.08 3.24
N LYS A 461 -19.13 0.38 2.18
CA LYS A 461 -19.68 -0.99 2.28
C LYS A 461 -18.75 -1.95 1.58
N HIS A 462 -18.64 -3.14 2.12
CA HIS A 462 -17.93 -4.26 1.53
C HIS A 462 -18.93 -5.22 0.88
N GLU A 463 -18.51 -5.91 -0.19
CA GLU A 463 -19.38 -6.75 -1.00
C GLU A 463 -18.88 -8.19 -1.04
N ASP A 464 -19.79 -9.14 -1.08
CA ASP A 464 -19.47 -10.54 -1.34
C ASP A 464 -19.14 -10.73 -2.83
N LEU A 465 -17.86 -10.93 -3.12
CA LEU A 465 -17.33 -11.17 -4.45
C LEU A 465 -16.95 -12.64 -4.69
N SER A 466 -17.42 -13.57 -3.85
CA SER A 466 -17.09 -15.01 -3.93
C SER A 466 -17.55 -15.65 -5.24
N SER A 467 -18.57 -15.09 -5.91
CA SER A 467 -19.01 -15.53 -7.23
C SER A 467 -17.92 -15.46 -8.31
N ILE A 468 -16.89 -14.64 -8.11
CA ILE A 468 -15.72 -14.58 -9.01
C ILE A 468 -15.00 -15.93 -9.08
N ILE A 469 -15.00 -16.71 -7.99
CA ILE A 469 -14.36 -18.04 -7.94
C ILE A 469 -15.07 -18.99 -8.91
N ASN A 470 -16.40 -18.97 -8.92
CA ASN A 470 -17.22 -19.89 -9.72
C ASN A 470 -17.17 -19.58 -11.22
N ASN A 471 -16.91 -18.33 -11.60
CA ASN A 471 -16.77 -17.91 -13.01
C ASN A 471 -15.39 -18.22 -13.60
N HIS A 472 -14.44 -18.75 -12.80
CA HIS A 472 -13.07 -19.04 -13.19
C HIS A 472 -12.66 -20.51 -12.92
N ALA A 473 -13.56 -21.33 -12.34
CA ALA A 473 -13.40 -22.78 -12.19
C ALA A 473 -13.94 -23.48 -13.44
#